data_3f4e3529d71334f5f148f23bdbdf3f0e
#
_entry.id   3f4e3529d71334f5f148f23bdbdf3f0e
#
_cell.length_a   1.000
_cell.length_b   1.000
_cell.length_c   1.000
_cell.angle_alpha   90.00
_cell.angle_beta   90.00
_cell.angle_gamma   90.00
#
_symmetry.space_group_name_H-M   'P 1'
#
loop_
_entity.id
_entity.type
_entity.pdbx_description
1 polymer ?
#
loop_
_entity_poly.entity_id
_entity_poly.type
_entity_poly.pdbx_seq_one_letter_code
_entity_poly.pdbx_strand_id
1 'polypeptide(L)'
;MGREARGADRCGLSMVTILEVDGKRRIPMTVTFLEMRSKPSMLPPPQPKGKIAILKAENPPVHFYRYLYNTIGDQYYWVDRRKLSDEALSDVIRHPQVEIYILYADGCPAGMAELEFRDAAAGQLAYFGLMPDFVGRGLGYFFVYQAVSLAWSKPISSLLINTCTLDHPRALPLYQRAGFVPYSREDRYIELP
;
A
#
# COMPACT_ATOMS: atom_id res chain seq x y z
N MET A 1 -8.07 24.87 23.81
CA MET A 1 -7.41 25.80 22.86
C MET A 1 -6.20 25.04 22.29
N GLY A 2 -6.37 24.38 21.14
CA GLY A 2 -5.32 23.60 20.48
C GLY A 2 -4.34 24.51 19.75
N ARG A 3 -3.05 24.31 19.90
CA ARG A 3 -2.03 24.99 19.11
C ARG A 3 -1.88 24.28 17.76
N GLU A 4 -2.12 24.99 16.67
CA GLU A 4 -1.76 24.56 15.31
C GLU A 4 -0.26 24.79 15.09
N ALA A 5 0.48 23.72 14.86
CA ALA A 5 1.87 23.79 14.40
C ALA A 5 1.92 23.52 12.88
N ARG A 6 2.33 24.52 12.10
CA ARG A 6 2.52 24.38 10.65
C ARG A 6 3.95 23.96 10.37
N GLY A 7 4.14 22.72 9.92
CA GLY A 7 5.42 22.23 9.42
C GLY A 7 5.47 22.33 7.90
N ALA A 8 6.50 22.96 7.34
CA ALA A 8 6.73 23.05 5.89
C ALA A 8 7.34 21.75 5.38
N ASP A 9 6.75 21.12 4.36
CA ASP A 9 7.26 19.91 3.75
C ASP A 9 7.85 20.15 2.34
N ARG A 10 8.87 19.38 1.99
CA ARG A 10 9.78 19.63 0.86
C ARG A 10 9.32 19.05 -0.48
N CYS A 11 8.07 18.65 -0.63
CA CYS A 11 7.60 18.07 -1.89
C CYS A 11 6.09 18.25 -2.03
N GLY A 12 5.61 19.38 -2.59
CA GLY A 12 4.32 19.57 -3.26
C GLY A 12 3.04 18.92 -2.71
N LEU A 13 3.10 18.27 -1.55
CA LEU A 13 1.96 17.67 -0.84
C LEU A 13 1.27 18.72 0.02
N SER A 14 -0.04 18.70 0.03
CA SER A 14 -0.89 19.58 0.85
C SER A 14 -0.39 19.61 2.29
N MET A 15 -0.37 20.79 2.92
CA MET A 15 -0.01 20.94 4.33
C MET A 15 -0.88 20.01 5.18
N VAL A 16 -0.26 19.01 5.80
CA VAL A 16 -0.94 18.08 6.68
C VAL A 16 -1.16 18.76 8.02
N THR A 17 -2.41 18.82 8.47
CA THR A 17 -2.76 19.37 9.79
C THR A 17 -2.43 18.34 10.85
N ILE A 18 -1.52 18.67 11.78
CA ILE A 18 -1.23 17.84 12.95
C ILE A 18 -2.02 18.41 14.13
N LEU A 19 -2.85 17.58 14.74
CA LEU A 19 -3.60 17.89 15.94
C LEU A 19 -2.87 17.34 17.17
N GLU A 20 -2.81 18.12 18.23
CA GLU A 20 -2.34 17.68 19.52
C GLU A 20 -3.56 17.44 20.43
N VAL A 21 -3.82 16.16 20.75
CA VAL A 21 -4.97 15.74 21.57
C VAL A 21 -4.44 14.80 22.65
N ASP A 22 -4.67 15.15 23.91
CA ASP A 22 -4.22 14.37 25.09
C ASP A 22 -2.71 14.10 25.09
N GLY A 23 -1.89 15.07 24.66
CA GLY A 23 -0.44 14.94 24.56
C GLY A 23 0.04 14.05 23.42
N LYS A 24 -0.85 13.63 22.52
CA LYS A 24 -0.54 12.80 21.37
C LYS A 24 -0.71 13.58 20.07
N ARG A 25 0.22 13.39 19.16
CA ARG A 25 0.19 13.98 17.82
C ARG A 25 -0.64 13.10 16.89
N ARG A 26 -1.71 13.65 16.33
CA ARG A 26 -2.62 12.93 15.44
C ARG A 26 -2.81 13.68 14.12
N ILE A 27 -2.89 12.91 13.05
CA ILE A 27 -3.20 13.41 11.71
C ILE A 27 -4.59 12.89 11.33
N PRO A 28 -5.57 13.79 11.06
CA PRO A 28 -6.88 13.38 10.56
C PRO A 28 -6.76 12.88 9.13
N MET A 29 -7.48 11.82 8.82
CA MET A 29 -7.58 11.26 7.47
C MET A 29 -8.96 10.66 7.22
N THR A 30 -9.39 10.67 5.97
CA THR A 30 -10.56 9.90 5.52
C THR A 30 -10.07 8.65 4.80
N VAL A 31 -10.44 7.49 5.30
CA VAL A 31 -10.15 6.18 4.69
C VAL A 31 -11.30 5.82 3.76
N THR A 32 -10.98 5.46 2.53
CA THR A 32 -11.93 4.89 1.56
C THR A 32 -11.67 3.40 1.43
N PHE A 33 -12.68 2.59 1.70
CA PHE A 33 -12.65 1.13 1.53
C PHE A 33 -13.21 0.76 0.17
N LEU A 34 -12.50 -0.11 -0.55
CA LEU A 34 -12.89 -0.58 -1.87
C LEU A 34 -12.88 -2.11 -1.92
N GLU A 35 -13.75 -2.66 -2.73
CA GLU A 35 -13.85 -4.09 -2.99
C GLU A 35 -13.89 -4.42 -4.49
N MET A 36 -13.48 -5.65 -4.80
CA MET A 36 -13.65 -6.27 -6.11
C MET A 36 -14.25 -7.65 -5.87
N ARG A 37 -15.47 -7.90 -6.38
CA ARG A 37 -16.25 -9.14 -6.15
C ARG A 37 -16.10 -10.19 -7.25
N SER A 38 -15.37 -9.90 -8.29
CA SER A 38 -15.08 -10.83 -9.36
C SER A 38 -13.78 -10.47 -10.03
N LYS A 39 -13.09 -11.46 -10.55
CA LYS A 39 -11.87 -11.22 -11.33
C LYS A 39 -12.18 -10.27 -12.49
N PRO A 40 -11.45 -9.17 -12.64
CA PRO A 40 -11.72 -8.21 -13.71
C PRO A 40 -11.44 -8.84 -15.10
N SER A 41 -12.32 -8.56 -16.04
CA SER A 41 -12.17 -9.01 -17.43
C SER A 41 -11.30 -8.07 -18.28
N MET A 42 -10.53 -7.19 -17.65
CA MET A 42 -9.70 -6.22 -18.34
C MET A 42 -8.53 -6.88 -19.08
N LEU A 43 -8.21 -6.35 -20.25
CA LEU A 43 -6.98 -6.73 -20.95
C LEU A 43 -5.74 -6.32 -20.11
N PRO A 44 -4.69 -7.17 -20.09
CA PRO A 44 -3.46 -6.82 -19.43
C PRO A 44 -2.89 -5.52 -20.01
N PRO A 45 -2.39 -4.62 -19.15
CA PRO A 45 -1.70 -3.43 -19.63
C PRO A 45 -0.45 -3.83 -20.42
N PRO A 46 0.00 -2.98 -21.36
CA PRO A 46 1.25 -3.23 -22.06
C PRO A 46 2.39 -3.34 -21.06
N GLN A 47 3.34 -4.22 -21.33
CA GLN A 47 4.53 -4.36 -20.51
C GLN A 47 5.33 -3.05 -20.53
N PRO A 48 5.74 -2.53 -19.35
CA PRO A 48 6.59 -1.36 -19.28
C PRO A 48 7.94 -1.60 -19.98
N LYS A 49 8.54 -0.53 -20.48
CA LYS A 49 9.89 -0.59 -21.07
C LYS A 49 10.94 -0.89 -19.99
N GLY A 50 12.05 -1.51 -20.39
CA GLY A 50 13.14 -1.88 -19.51
C GLY A 50 13.09 -3.32 -19.01
N LYS A 51 13.97 -3.66 -18.10
CA LYS A 51 14.07 -5.00 -17.50
C LYS A 51 13.12 -5.07 -16.31
N ILE A 52 11.91 -5.55 -16.53
CA ILE A 52 10.87 -5.63 -15.50
C ILE A 52 10.69 -7.08 -15.04
N ALA A 53 10.67 -7.27 -13.72
CA ALA A 53 10.35 -8.55 -13.09
C ALA A 53 9.46 -8.31 -11.87
N ILE A 54 8.58 -9.27 -11.57
CA ILE A 54 7.84 -9.33 -10.32
C ILE A 54 8.19 -10.67 -9.67
N LEU A 55 8.74 -10.61 -8.48
CA LEU A 55 9.17 -11.79 -7.74
C LEU A 55 8.45 -11.83 -6.39
N LYS A 56 8.01 -13.03 -6.01
CA LYS A 56 7.56 -13.28 -4.65
C LYS A 56 8.78 -13.37 -3.74
N ALA A 57 8.76 -12.63 -2.65
CA ALA A 57 9.79 -12.71 -1.62
C ALA A 57 9.49 -13.90 -0.71
N GLU A 58 10.19 -15.00 -0.90
CA GLU A 58 10.07 -16.17 -0.04
C GLU A 58 10.85 -15.94 1.25
N ASN A 59 10.18 -16.02 2.41
CA ASN A 59 10.77 -15.78 3.73
C ASN A 59 11.62 -14.49 3.83
N PRO A 60 11.08 -13.31 3.51
CA PRO A 60 11.87 -12.09 3.47
C PRO A 60 12.50 -11.79 4.84
N PRO A 61 13.78 -11.38 4.89
CA PRO A 61 14.36 -10.84 6.11
C PRO A 61 13.62 -9.59 6.57
N VAL A 62 13.45 -9.40 7.88
CA VAL A 62 12.74 -8.25 8.46
C VAL A 62 13.31 -6.92 7.99
N HIS A 63 14.65 -6.77 7.97
CA HIS A 63 15.30 -5.55 7.52
C HIS A 63 15.04 -5.23 6.03
N PHE A 64 14.91 -6.25 5.18
CA PHE A 64 14.56 -6.06 3.77
C PHE A 64 13.12 -5.58 3.62
N TYR A 65 12.18 -6.19 4.35
CA TYR A 65 10.80 -5.73 4.38
C TYR A 65 10.70 -4.28 4.91
N ARG A 66 11.37 -3.96 6.02
CA ARG A 66 11.40 -2.60 6.59
C ARG A 66 11.97 -1.58 5.60
N TYR A 67 13.02 -1.95 4.87
CA TYR A 67 13.56 -1.08 3.82
C TYR A 67 12.48 -0.73 2.78
N LEU A 68 11.76 -1.71 2.25
CA LEU A 68 10.69 -1.48 1.27
C LEU A 68 9.54 -0.66 1.86
N TYR A 69 9.02 -1.12 3.00
CA TYR A 69 7.89 -0.50 3.69
C TYR A 69 8.18 0.95 4.07
N ASN A 70 9.33 1.21 4.67
CA ASN A 70 9.71 2.54 5.12
C ASN A 70 9.98 3.47 3.94
N THR A 71 10.71 3.03 2.92
CA THR A 71 11.06 3.87 1.77
C THR A 71 9.81 4.27 0.97
N ILE A 72 8.87 3.35 0.78
CA ILE A 72 7.61 3.63 0.07
C ILE A 72 6.68 4.45 0.95
N GLY A 73 6.51 4.04 2.20
CA GLY A 73 5.44 4.55 3.07
C GLY A 73 5.79 5.81 3.86
N ASP A 74 7.04 6.29 3.82
CA ASP A 74 7.48 7.43 4.64
C ASP A 74 6.66 8.69 4.35
N GLN A 75 6.49 9.02 3.09
CA GLN A 75 5.71 10.18 2.64
C GLN A 75 4.19 10.01 2.78
N TYR A 76 3.70 8.79 3.07
CA TYR A 76 2.27 8.44 3.20
C TYR A 76 1.87 8.06 4.62
N TYR A 77 2.75 8.29 5.59
CA TYR A 77 2.50 7.98 7.01
C TYR A 77 2.16 6.50 7.27
N TRP A 78 2.81 5.59 6.58
CA TRP A 78 2.70 4.17 6.89
C TRP A 78 3.37 3.87 8.23
N VAL A 79 2.59 3.73 9.29
CA VAL A 79 3.10 3.58 10.67
C VAL A 79 2.88 2.19 11.26
N ASP A 80 1.91 1.41 10.75
CA ASP A 80 1.48 0.18 11.42
C ASP A 80 2.57 -0.87 11.53
N ARG A 81 3.31 -1.15 10.47
CA ARG A 81 4.42 -2.10 10.50
C ARG A 81 5.65 -1.56 11.25
N ARG A 82 5.77 -0.23 11.39
CA ARG A 82 6.85 0.41 12.15
C ARG A 82 6.71 0.20 13.66
N LYS A 83 5.46 0.05 14.14
CA LYS A 83 5.14 -0.16 15.57
C LYS A 83 5.41 -1.59 16.04
N LEU A 84 5.59 -2.54 15.11
CA LEU A 84 5.85 -3.93 15.44
C LEU A 84 7.32 -4.16 15.78
N SER A 85 7.59 -5.03 16.78
CA SER A 85 8.93 -5.57 17.01
C SER A 85 9.38 -6.40 15.79
N ASP A 86 10.65 -6.76 15.73
CA ASP A 86 11.16 -7.58 14.62
C ASP A 86 10.56 -8.99 14.63
N GLU A 87 10.31 -9.55 15.82
CA GLU A 87 9.66 -10.85 16.00
C GLU A 87 8.22 -10.79 15.51
N ALA A 88 7.43 -9.82 15.99
CA ALA A 88 6.03 -9.66 15.59
C ALA A 88 5.88 -9.37 14.09
N LEU A 89 6.79 -8.58 13.52
CA LEU A 89 6.82 -8.33 12.09
C LEU A 89 7.19 -9.57 11.30
N SER A 90 8.18 -10.35 11.78
CA SER A 90 8.57 -11.62 11.17
C SER A 90 7.40 -12.60 11.07
N ASP A 91 6.61 -12.71 12.16
CA ASP A 91 5.42 -13.57 12.19
C ASP A 91 4.36 -13.16 11.16
N VAL A 92 4.20 -11.85 10.94
CA VAL A 92 3.28 -11.35 9.93
C VAL A 92 3.78 -11.64 8.52
N ILE A 93 5.00 -11.22 8.18
CA ILE A 93 5.51 -11.25 6.80
C ILE A 93 5.90 -12.66 6.32
N ARG A 94 6.04 -13.62 7.24
CA ARG A 94 6.32 -15.04 6.95
C ARG A 94 5.11 -15.93 7.16
N HIS A 95 3.95 -15.34 7.48
CA HIS A 95 2.73 -16.12 7.62
C HIS A 95 2.39 -16.80 6.29
N PRO A 96 2.00 -18.10 6.26
CA PRO A 96 1.71 -18.84 5.02
C PRO A 96 0.62 -18.22 4.15
N GLN A 97 -0.26 -17.41 4.74
CA GLN A 97 -1.34 -16.70 4.05
C GLN A 97 -1.01 -15.22 3.76
N VAL A 98 0.26 -14.83 3.86
CA VAL A 98 0.76 -13.51 3.46
C VAL A 98 1.78 -13.69 2.35
N GLU A 99 1.59 -12.98 1.25
CA GLU A 99 2.48 -13.04 0.10
C GLU A 99 2.98 -11.63 -0.23
N ILE A 100 4.29 -11.47 -0.33
CA ILE A 100 4.94 -10.20 -0.62
C ILE A 100 5.57 -10.29 -2.00
N TYR A 101 5.14 -9.41 -2.89
CA TYR A 101 5.64 -9.33 -4.25
C TYR A 101 6.43 -8.04 -4.44
N ILE A 102 7.62 -8.18 -5.00
CA ILE A 102 8.52 -7.06 -5.29
C ILE A 102 8.55 -6.84 -6.80
N LEU A 103 8.22 -5.62 -7.21
CA LEU A 103 8.46 -5.16 -8.56
C LEU A 103 9.92 -4.73 -8.68
N TYR A 104 10.64 -5.30 -9.62
CA TYR A 104 11.98 -4.88 -10.01
C TYR A 104 11.93 -4.15 -11.35
N ALA A 105 12.66 -3.05 -11.45
CA ALA A 105 12.90 -2.35 -12.70
C ALA A 105 14.40 -2.10 -12.84
N ASP A 106 14.97 -2.56 -13.95
CA ASP A 106 16.40 -2.46 -14.27
C ASP A 106 17.34 -2.97 -13.15
N GLY A 107 16.88 -4.03 -12.44
CA GLY A 107 17.63 -4.67 -11.37
C GLY A 107 17.45 -4.07 -9.97
N CYS A 108 16.71 -2.94 -9.85
CA CYS A 108 16.43 -2.30 -8.56
C CYS A 108 14.99 -2.59 -8.08
N PRO A 109 14.74 -2.75 -6.77
CA PRO A 109 13.39 -2.76 -6.23
C PRO A 109 12.66 -1.45 -6.58
N ALA A 110 11.54 -1.56 -7.26
CA ALA A 110 10.78 -0.41 -7.76
C ALA A 110 9.39 -0.29 -7.11
N GLY A 111 8.94 -1.33 -6.40
CA GLY A 111 7.66 -1.32 -5.70
C GLY A 111 7.43 -2.59 -4.90
N MET A 112 6.42 -2.54 -4.04
CA MET A 112 6.00 -3.66 -3.19
C MET A 112 4.48 -3.79 -3.22
N ALA A 113 4.00 -5.04 -3.23
CA ALA A 113 2.61 -5.41 -3.01
C ALA A 113 2.56 -6.51 -1.94
N GLU A 114 1.79 -6.30 -0.88
CA GLU A 114 1.51 -7.28 0.17
C GLU A 114 0.08 -7.78 0.01
N LEU A 115 -0.07 -9.06 -0.27
CA LEU A 115 -1.35 -9.76 -0.35
C LEU A 115 -1.57 -10.59 0.90
N GLU A 116 -2.75 -10.49 1.49
CA GLU A 116 -3.13 -11.19 2.69
C GLU A 116 -4.38 -12.04 2.44
N PHE A 117 -4.37 -13.29 2.88
CA PHE A 117 -5.41 -14.29 2.69
C PHE A 117 -5.82 -14.97 3.99
N ARG A 118 -5.59 -14.33 5.15
CA ARG A 118 -5.98 -14.89 6.47
C ARG A 118 -7.49 -14.97 6.66
N ASP A 119 -8.26 -14.13 5.96
CA ASP A 119 -9.70 -14.34 5.81
C ASP A 119 -9.93 -15.37 4.69
N ALA A 120 -10.63 -16.45 5.00
CA ALA A 120 -10.89 -17.53 4.06
C ALA A 120 -11.77 -17.11 2.86
N ALA A 121 -12.58 -16.06 3.01
CA ALA A 121 -13.51 -15.59 2.00
C ALA A 121 -12.96 -14.41 1.17
N ALA A 122 -12.06 -13.61 1.73
CA ALA A 122 -11.58 -12.39 1.12
C ALA A 122 -10.05 -12.32 1.08
N GLY A 123 -9.49 -11.98 -0.07
CA GLY A 123 -8.12 -11.50 -0.16
C GLY A 123 -8.05 -10.01 0.16
N GLN A 124 -6.91 -9.56 0.64
CA GLN A 124 -6.65 -8.13 0.84
C GLN A 124 -5.33 -7.73 0.18
N LEU A 125 -5.33 -6.67 -0.60
CA LEU A 125 -4.11 -5.95 -0.98
C LEU A 125 -3.80 -4.99 0.17
N ALA A 126 -3.04 -5.49 1.15
CA ALA A 126 -2.80 -4.82 2.44
C ALA A 126 -1.89 -3.60 2.29
N TYR A 127 -0.83 -3.73 1.50
CA TYR A 127 0.08 -2.64 1.17
C TYR A 127 0.43 -2.71 -0.31
N PHE A 128 0.46 -1.54 -0.94
CA PHE A 128 0.82 -1.39 -2.33
C PHE A 128 1.48 -0.03 -2.55
N GLY A 129 2.64 -0.01 -3.19
CA GLY A 129 3.29 1.25 -3.54
C GLY A 129 4.51 1.07 -4.43
N LEU A 130 4.96 2.19 -4.97
CA LEU A 130 6.20 2.30 -5.73
C LEU A 130 7.26 3.04 -4.91
N MET A 131 8.51 2.68 -5.11
CA MET A 131 9.63 3.46 -4.61
C MET A 131 9.57 4.89 -5.19
N PRO A 132 9.95 5.92 -4.42
CA PRO A 132 9.86 7.33 -4.86
C PRO A 132 10.47 7.59 -6.25
N ASP A 133 11.64 7.02 -6.51
CA ASP A 133 12.36 7.19 -7.78
C ASP A 133 11.66 6.55 -8.99
N PHE A 134 10.66 5.70 -8.76
CA PHE A 134 9.92 4.97 -9.78
C PHE A 134 8.48 5.48 -9.96
N VAL A 135 8.05 6.43 -9.15
CA VAL A 135 6.75 7.10 -9.31
C VAL A 135 6.76 7.93 -10.60
N GLY A 136 5.65 7.90 -11.34
CA GLY A 136 5.52 8.66 -12.59
C GLY A 136 6.08 7.96 -13.84
N ARG A 137 6.72 6.78 -13.70
CA ARG A 137 7.28 6.01 -14.84
C ARG A 137 6.30 5.04 -15.49
N GLY A 138 5.00 5.14 -15.22
CA GLY A 138 3.97 4.27 -15.80
C GLY A 138 3.86 2.87 -15.18
N LEU A 139 4.62 2.59 -14.10
CA LEU A 139 4.68 1.25 -13.48
C LEU A 139 3.45 0.93 -12.61
N GLY A 140 2.77 1.95 -12.05
CA GLY A 140 1.73 1.74 -11.05
C GLY A 140 0.55 0.90 -11.54
N TYR A 141 0.01 1.21 -12.73
CA TYR A 141 -1.12 0.45 -13.27
C TYR A 141 -0.72 -0.97 -13.68
N PHE A 142 0.46 -1.14 -14.25
CA PHE A 142 1.01 -2.46 -14.54
C PHE A 142 1.12 -3.31 -13.28
N PHE A 143 1.71 -2.75 -12.22
CA PHE A 143 1.97 -3.49 -10.99
C PHE A 143 0.69 -3.83 -10.22
N VAL A 144 -0.27 -2.88 -10.11
CA VAL A 144 -1.55 -3.20 -9.45
C VAL A 144 -2.35 -4.24 -10.22
N TYR A 145 -2.32 -4.21 -11.57
CA TYR A 145 -2.94 -5.24 -12.39
C TYR A 145 -2.35 -6.64 -12.11
N GLN A 146 -1.02 -6.73 -12.01
CA GLN A 146 -0.35 -7.98 -11.68
C GLN A 146 -0.68 -8.45 -10.25
N ALA A 147 -0.68 -7.55 -9.27
CA ALA A 147 -1.07 -7.88 -7.90
C ALA A 147 -2.52 -8.40 -7.82
N VAL A 148 -3.46 -7.76 -8.51
CA VAL A 148 -4.84 -8.22 -8.64
C VAL A 148 -4.91 -9.60 -9.29
N SER A 149 -4.15 -9.83 -10.38
CA SER A 149 -4.13 -11.12 -11.08
C SER A 149 -3.58 -12.24 -10.19
N LEU A 150 -2.55 -11.94 -9.39
CA LEU A 150 -1.98 -12.87 -8.41
C LEU A 150 -2.97 -13.18 -7.28
N ALA A 151 -3.67 -12.16 -6.76
CA ALA A 151 -4.70 -12.37 -5.74
C ALA A 151 -5.83 -13.28 -6.26
N TRP A 152 -6.33 -13.04 -7.48
CA TRP A 152 -7.39 -13.84 -8.10
C TRP A 152 -6.91 -15.22 -8.63
N SER A 153 -5.64 -15.57 -8.47
CA SER A 153 -5.18 -16.95 -8.62
C SER A 153 -5.52 -17.84 -7.43
N LYS A 154 -5.94 -17.24 -6.31
CA LYS A 154 -6.43 -17.91 -5.11
C LYS A 154 -7.95 -18.08 -5.15
N PRO A 155 -8.51 -19.04 -4.41
CA PRO A 155 -9.95 -19.27 -4.35
C PRO A 155 -10.65 -18.25 -3.42
N ILE A 156 -10.56 -16.97 -3.73
CA ILE A 156 -11.19 -15.87 -2.98
C ILE A 156 -12.53 -15.48 -3.61
N SER A 157 -13.48 -15.02 -2.79
CA SER A 157 -14.78 -14.50 -3.25
C SER A 157 -14.74 -12.99 -3.48
N SER A 158 -13.79 -12.29 -2.88
CA SER A 158 -13.58 -10.85 -3.04
C SER A 158 -12.14 -10.47 -2.79
N LEU A 159 -11.73 -9.34 -3.34
CA LEU A 159 -10.45 -8.71 -3.04
C LEU A 159 -10.71 -7.31 -2.47
N LEU A 160 -10.13 -7.03 -1.32
CA LEU A 160 -10.30 -5.77 -0.59
C LEU A 160 -9.04 -4.92 -0.68
N ILE A 161 -9.23 -3.61 -0.67
CA ILE A 161 -8.17 -2.61 -0.51
C ILE A 161 -8.75 -1.38 0.20
N ASN A 162 -7.91 -0.64 0.88
CA ASN A 162 -8.25 0.70 1.35
C ASN A 162 -7.19 1.72 0.92
N THR A 163 -7.58 2.97 0.87
CA THR A 163 -6.69 4.11 0.66
C THR A 163 -7.21 5.28 1.47
N CYS A 164 -6.35 6.23 1.78
CA CYS A 164 -6.73 7.38 2.57
C CYS A 164 -6.28 8.71 1.95
N THR A 165 -6.72 9.81 2.54
CA THR A 165 -6.38 11.16 2.08
C THR A 165 -4.89 11.52 2.25
N LEU A 166 -4.11 10.69 2.95
CA LEU A 166 -2.66 10.84 3.11
C LEU A 166 -1.87 10.06 2.04
N ASP A 167 -2.53 9.17 1.30
CA ASP A 167 -1.90 8.43 0.21
C ASP A 167 -1.66 9.33 -1.02
N HIS A 168 -0.91 8.80 -1.97
CA HIS A 168 -0.69 9.49 -3.24
C HIS A 168 -2.03 9.84 -3.92
N PRO A 169 -2.23 11.07 -4.43
CA PRO A 169 -3.52 11.50 -5.00
C PRO A 169 -4.06 10.62 -6.14
N ARG A 170 -3.18 9.86 -6.79
CA ARG A 170 -3.55 8.92 -7.85
C ARG A 170 -3.92 7.52 -7.31
N ALA A 171 -3.85 7.24 -6.01
CA ALA A 171 -4.11 5.91 -5.47
C ALA A 171 -5.57 5.49 -5.69
N LEU A 172 -6.53 6.29 -5.25
CA LEU A 172 -7.95 6.00 -5.43
C LEU A 172 -8.34 5.84 -6.92
N PRO A 173 -8.00 6.77 -7.83
CA PRO A 173 -8.26 6.58 -9.27
C PRO A 173 -7.57 5.34 -9.86
N LEU A 174 -6.38 4.99 -9.39
CA LEU A 174 -5.65 3.82 -9.84
C LEU A 174 -6.41 2.53 -9.49
N TYR A 175 -6.89 2.42 -8.25
CA TYR A 175 -7.64 1.24 -7.79
C TYR A 175 -9.00 1.14 -8.48
N GLN A 176 -9.71 2.24 -8.68
CA GLN A 176 -10.95 2.25 -9.45
C GLN A 176 -10.72 1.80 -10.90
N ARG A 177 -9.66 2.28 -11.55
CA ARG A 177 -9.26 1.84 -12.88
C ARG A 177 -8.91 0.34 -12.91
N ALA A 178 -8.36 -0.20 -11.82
CA ALA A 178 -8.08 -1.63 -11.69
C ALA A 178 -9.32 -2.49 -11.40
N GLY A 179 -10.51 -1.87 -11.28
CA GLY A 179 -11.79 -2.56 -11.11
C GLY A 179 -12.31 -2.61 -9.67
N PHE A 180 -11.64 -1.94 -8.73
CA PHE A 180 -12.17 -1.83 -7.37
C PHE A 180 -13.29 -0.78 -7.29
N VAL A 181 -14.32 -1.09 -6.51
CA VAL A 181 -15.48 -0.23 -6.28
C VAL A 181 -15.47 0.25 -4.82
N PRO A 182 -15.50 1.58 -4.56
CA PRO A 182 -15.65 2.09 -3.21
C PRO A 182 -17.00 1.68 -2.61
N TYR A 183 -16.99 1.22 -1.34
CA TYR A 183 -18.21 0.84 -0.63
C TYR A 183 -18.41 1.54 0.71
N SER A 184 -17.34 2.07 1.32
CA SER A 184 -17.41 2.80 2.59
C SER A 184 -16.34 3.88 2.68
N ARG A 185 -16.62 4.89 3.51
CA ARG A 185 -15.65 5.92 3.93
C ARG A 185 -15.76 6.15 5.43
N GLU A 186 -14.63 6.33 6.08
CA GLU A 186 -14.53 6.56 7.51
C GLU A 186 -13.49 7.64 7.81
N ASP A 187 -13.84 8.57 8.69
CA ASP A 187 -12.86 9.51 9.23
C ASP A 187 -12.11 8.86 10.39
N ARG A 188 -10.80 8.88 10.31
CA ARG A 188 -9.88 8.27 11.27
C ARG A 188 -8.73 9.22 11.60
N TYR A 189 -7.90 8.81 12.55
CA TYR A 189 -6.67 9.50 12.90
C TYR A 189 -5.49 8.53 12.86
N ILE A 190 -4.37 8.99 12.31
CA ILE A 190 -3.08 8.34 12.53
C ILE A 190 -2.44 8.97 13.78
N GLU A 191 -2.05 8.15 14.73
CA GLU A 191 -1.23 8.56 15.87
C GLU A 191 0.24 8.43 15.48
N LEU A 192 0.93 9.58 15.50
CA LEU A 192 2.37 9.63 15.23
C LEU A 192 3.15 9.11 16.44
N PRO A 193 4.28 8.44 16.24
CA PRO A 193 5.17 7.99 17.31
C PRO A 193 5.80 9.18 18.06
#